data_590413b7fb8d7de27a28acfc6961f251
#
_entry.id   590413b7fb8d7de27a28acfc6961f251
#
_cell.length_a   1.000
_cell.length_b   1.000
_cell.length_c   1.000
_cell.angle_alpha   90.00
_cell.angle_beta   90.00
_cell.angle_gamma   90.00
#
_symmetry.space_group_name_H-M   'P 1'
#
loop_
_entity.id
_entity.type
_entity.pdbx_description
1 polymer ?
#
loop_
_entity_poly.entity_id
_entity_poly.type
_entity_poly.pdbx_seq_one_letter_code
_entity_poly.pdbx_strand_id
1 'polypeptide(L)'
;MLVKNGKRLFWKDGTEIMAEYEQVVHPFPPFYRADSEVLILGSLPSVKSREQGFYYGHPRNRFWRMLLRIFGEEGTLESIEEKKRFLAKHRLALYDVIYSCEIRGSSDSSIRKVIPADIREIMQGSQVSRILLNGKTAAGLFRKYQSREYQDIMWELPSTSPANAAMSLDALVERWQQAVKQRTGGDPV
;
A
#
# COMPACT_ATOMS: atom_id res chain seq x y z
N MET A 1 -24.28 -0.16 -17.21
CA MET A 1 -23.80 0.29 -15.88
C MET A 1 -24.35 1.69 -15.66
N LEU A 2 -25.31 1.87 -14.78
CA LEU A 2 -25.92 3.17 -14.46
C LEU A 2 -25.41 3.65 -13.11
N VAL A 3 -25.16 4.95 -12.98
CA VAL A 3 -24.82 5.59 -11.71
C VAL A 3 -25.97 6.50 -11.31
N LYS A 4 -26.61 6.25 -10.17
CA LYS A 4 -27.67 7.11 -9.61
C LYS A 4 -27.21 7.58 -8.23
N ASN A 5 -27.18 8.89 -8.02
CA ASN A 5 -26.74 9.53 -6.76
C ASN A 5 -25.32 9.09 -6.28
N GLY A 6 -24.36 8.94 -7.21
CA GLY A 6 -22.98 8.53 -6.88
C GLY A 6 -22.79 7.05 -6.49
N LYS A 7 -23.82 6.23 -6.56
CA LYS A 7 -23.79 4.80 -6.26
C LYS A 7 -23.74 3.98 -7.53
N ARG A 8 -22.83 3.01 -7.61
CA ARG A 8 -22.80 2.00 -8.67
C ARG A 8 -23.93 1.00 -8.43
N LEU A 9 -24.80 0.86 -9.42
CA LEU A 9 -25.90 -0.10 -9.40
C LEU A 9 -25.48 -1.36 -10.19
N PHE A 10 -25.66 -2.49 -9.58
CA PHE A 10 -25.53 -3.80 -10.22
C PHE A 10 -26.92 -4.41 -10.36
N TRP A 11 -27.17 -5.11 -11.46
CA TRP A 11 -28.43 -5.78 -11.75
C TRP A 11 -28.20 -7.28 -11.76
N LYS A 12 -28.97 -8.02 -11.02
CA LYS A 12 -29.09 -9.48 -11.12
C LYS A 12 -30.58 -9.78 -11.21
N ASP A 13 -30.96 -10.48 -12.27
CA ASP A 13 -32.34 -10.88 -12.54
C ASP A 13 -33.37 -9.73 -12.52
N GLY A 14 -32.98 -8.56 -13.01
CA GLY A 14 -33.87 -7.37 -13.03
C GLY A 14 -34.03 -6.64 -11.71
N THR A 15 -33.40 -7.11 -10.64
CA THR A 15 -33.47 -6.48 -9.30
C THR A 15 -32.23 -5.62 -9.05
N GLU A 16 -32.43 -4.40 -8.53
CA GLU A 16 -31.37 -3.50 -8.11
C GLU A 16 -30.66 -4.10 -6.88
N ILE A 17 -29.39 -4.51 -7.05
CA ILE A 17 -28.59 -5.01 -5.93
C ILE A 17 -27.63 -3.92 -5.49
N MET A 18 -27.76 -3.45 -4.26
CA MET A 18 -26.73 -2.68 -3.60
C MET A 18 -25.54 -3.61 -3.37
N ALA A 19 -24.33 -3.20 -3.81
CA ALA A 19 -23.14 -3.97 -3.53
C ALA A 19 -23.07 -4.30 -2.03
N GLU A 20 -23.14 -5.57 -1.70
CA GLU A 20 -23.07 -6.02 -0.32
C GLU A 20 -21.68 -5.79 0.24
N TYR A 21 -21.59 -5.68 1.57
CA TYR A 21 -20.31 -5.68 2.24
C TYR A 21 -19.71 -7.07 2.19
N GLU A 22 -18.50 -7.19 1.71
CA GLU A 22 -17.69 -8.40 1.82
C GLU A 22 -16.70 -8.28 2.98
N GLN A 23 -16.49 -9.36 3.71
CA GLN A 23 -15.40 -9.43 4.66
C GLN A 23 -14.13 -9.78 3.91
N VAL A 24 -13.11 -8.94 4.04
CA VAL A 24 -11.79 -9.16 3.47
C VAL A 24 -10.79 -9.39 4.60
N VAL A 25 -10.05 -10.49 4.50
CA VAL A 25 -8.89 -10.79 5.35
C VAL A 25 -7.66 -10.68 4.47
N HIS A 26 -6.58 -10.11 4.98
CA HIS A 26 -5.32 -9.95 4.25
C HIS A 26 -4.78 -11.32 3.84
N PRO A 27 -4.68 -11.64 2.53
CA PRO A 27 -4.50 -13.02 2.08
C PRO A 27 -3.04 -13.49 2.01
N PHE A 28 -2.09 -12.60 2.26
CA PHE A 28 -0.65 -12.92 2.20
C PHE A 28 0.12 -12.21 3.32
N PRO A 29 1.23 -12.82 3.78
CA PRO A 29 2.01 -12.27 4.88
C PRO A 29 2.74 -10.98 4.48
N PRO A 30 3.22 -10.19 5.46
CA PRO A 30 4.13 -9.08 5.20
C PRO A 30 5.39 -9.58 4.50
N PHE A 31 5.99 -8.71 3.68
CA PHE A 31 7.32 -8.94 3.16
C PHE A 31 8.31 -8.06 3.93
N TYR A 32 9.24 -8.66 4.62
CA TYR A 32 10.36 -7.97 5.26
C TYR A 32 11.55 -8.91 5.46
N ARG A 33 12.69 -8.33 5.76
CA ARG A 33 13.94 -9.01 6.10
C ARG A 33 14.54 -8.34 7.33
N ALA A 34 15.48 -9.02 7.98
CA ALA A 34 16.17 -8.47 9.15
C ALA A 34 16.92 -7.16 8.85
N ASP A 35 17.33 -6.94 7.60
CA ASP A 35 18.01 -5.74 7.11
C ASP A 35 17.08 -4.70 6.46
N SER A 36 15.75 -4.87 6.53
CA SER A 36 14.80 -3.87 6.01
C SER A 36 14.84 -2.59 6.83
N GLU A 37 14.97 -1.44 6.16
CA GLU A 37 15.10 -0.11 6.79
C GLU A 37 13.86 0.76 6.64
N VAL A 38 13.03 0.49 5.65
CA VAL A 38 11.83 1.27 5.30
C VAL A 38 10.64 0.34 5.17
N LEU A 39 9.59 0.59 5.94
CA LEU A 39 8.31 -0.09 5.82
C LEU A 39 7.34 0.75 5.01
N ILE A 40 6.82 0.23 3.91
CA ILE A 40 5.79 0.88 3.10
C ILE A 40 4.45 0.19 3.37
N LEU A 41 3.46 0.97 3.77
CA LEU A 41 2.12 0.49 4.09
C LEU A 41 1.09 1.07 3.12
N GLY A 42 0.30 0.19 2.50
CA GLY A 42 -0.98 0.56 1.88
C GLY A 42 -2.12 0.53 2.89
N SER A 43 -3.35 0.72 2.43
CA SER A 43 -4.55 0.60 3.27
C SER A 43 -5.01 -0.86 3.38
N LEU A 44 -5.22 -1.51 2.23
CA LEU A 44 -5.69 -2.88 2.07
C LEU A 44 -5.33 -3.36 0.66
N PRO A 45 -5.01 -4.66 0.44
CA PRO A 45 -4.74 -5.16 -0.90
C PRO A 45 -5.96 -5.00 -1.82
N SER A 46 -5.74 -4.44 -3.02
CA SER A 46 -6.78 -4.37 -4.04
C SER A 46 -7.22 -5.78 -4.48
N VAL A 47 -8.39 -5.89 -5.12
CA VAL A 47 -8.86 -7.16 -5.70
C VAL A 47 -7.77 -7.82 -6.56
N LYS A 48 -7.11 -7.04 -7.43
CA LYS A 48 -6.02 -7.57 -8.28
C LYS A 48 -4.79 -8.01 -7.49
N SER A 49 -4.46 -7.33 -6.39
CA SER A 49 -3.37 -7.75 -5.51
C SER A 49 -3.72 -9.07 -4.80
N ARG A 50 -4.97 -9.24 -4.37
CA ARG A 50 -5.47 -10.47 -3.75
C ARG A 50 -5.47 -11.65 -4.72
N GLU A 51 -5.89 -11.42 -5.97
CA GLU A 51 -5.86 -12.43 -7.04
C GLU A 51 -4.43 -12.88 -7.39
N GLN A 52 -3.47 -11.96 -7.39
CA GLN A 52 -2.07 -12.23 -7.70
C GLN A 52 -1.25 -12.73 -6.50
N GLY A 53 -1.76 -12.59 -5.28
CA GLY A 53 -1.08 -12.99 -4.06
C GLY A 53 0.11 -12.09 -3.68
N PHE A 54 0.16 -10.83 -4.17
CA PHE A 54 1.22 -9.90 -3.83
C PHE A 54 0.80 -8.42 -3.99
N TYR A 55 1.57 -7.52 -3.38
CA TYR A 55 1.29 -6.10 -3.26
C TYR A 55 1.27 -5.38 -4.61
N TYR A 56 0.38 -4.38 -4.71
CA TYR A 56 0.27 -3.45 -5.84
C TYR A 56 0.12 -4.14 -7.20
N GLY A 57 -0.65 -5.25 -7.25
CA GLY A 57 -0.85 -6.09 -8.44
C GLY A 57 -1.73 -5.49 -9.53
N HIS A 58 -2.41 -4.37 -9.31
CA HIS A 58 -3.21 -3.74 -10.35
C HIS A 58 -2.32 -3.18 -11.46
N PRO A 59 -2.51 -3.50 -12.75
CA PRO A 59 -1.59 -3.15 -13.84
C PRO A 59 -1.40 -1.64 -14.04
N ARG A 60 -2.40 -0.83 -13.69
CA ARG A 60 -2.30 0.63 -13.72
C ARG A 60 -1.77 1.25 -12.44
N ASN A 61 -1.45 0.46 -11.41
CA ASN A 61 -0.79 0.99 -10.21
C ASN A 61 0.64 1.38 -10.56
N ARG A 62 1.05 2.57 -10.12
CA ARG A 62 2.36 3.14 -10.48
C ARG A 62 3.47 2.76 -9.50
N PHE A 63 3.17 2.00 -8.45
CA PHE A 63 4.09 1.70 -7.34
C PHE A 63 5.41 1.09 -7.82
N TRP A 64 5.37 -0.02 -8.56
CA TRP A 64 6.58 -0.70 -9.02
C TRP A 64 7.38 0.15 -9.99
N ARG A 65 6.71 0.80 -10.95
CA ARG A 65 7.37 1.72 -11.91
C ARG A 65 7.99 2.92 -11.22
N MET A 66 7.34 3.46 -10.18
CA MET A 66 7.87 4.56 -9.38
C MET A 66 9.14 4.12 -8.64
N LEU A 67 9.12 2.96 -7.96
CA LEU A 67 10.30 2.46 -7.25
C LEU A 67 11.47 2.18 -8.17
N LEU A 68 11.26 1.52 -9.32
CA LEU A 68 12.30 1.31 -10.33
C LEU A 68 12.97 2.63 -10.71
N ARG A 69 12.21 3.67 -11.02
CA ARG A 69 12.74 4.99 -11.37
C ARG A 69 13.47 5.66 -10.20
N ILE A 70 12.95 5.56 -8.98
CA ILE A 70 13.63 6.10 -7.79
C ILE A 70 15.02 5.48 -7.63
N PHE A 71 15.15 4.19 -7.86
CA PHE A 71 16.44 3.48 -7.71
C PHE A 71 17.28 3.46 -8.98
N GLY A 72 16.81 4.06 -10.08
CA GLY A 72 17.52 4.11 -11.36
C GLY A 72 17.65 2.74 -12.02
N GLU A 73 16.67 1.86 -11.79
CA GLU A 73 16.60 0.54 -12.44
C GLU A 73 15.66 0.59 -13.65
N GLU A 74 16.07 -0.05 -14.72
CA GLU A 74 15.31 -0.15 -15.97
C GLU A 74 14.48 -1.45 -16.00
N GLY A 75 13.49 -1.49 -16.92
CA GLY A 75 12.67 -2.67 -17.17
C GLY A 75 11.40 -2.72 -16.33
N THR A 76 10.92 -3.93 -16.08
CA THR A 76 9.69 -4.24 -15.36
C THR A 76 9.92 -5.36 -14.33
N LEU A 77 9.08 -5.44 -13.32
CA LEU A 77 9.08 -6.51 -12.32
C LEU A 77 7.83 -7.37 -12.56
N GLU A 78 7.98 -8.42 -13.36
CA GLU A 78 6.85 -9.25 -13.80
C GLU A 78 6.43 -10.27 -12.73
N SER A 79 7.41 -10.98 -12.15
CA SER A 79 7.16 -12.03 -11.18
C SER A 79 7.20 -11.52 -9.72
N ILE A 80 6.57 -12.28 -8.83
CA ILE A 80 6.65 -12.04 -7.38
C ILE A 80 8.10 -12.15 -6.89
N GLU A 81 8.86 -13.08 -7.43
CA GLU A 81 10.25 -13.28 -7.02
C GLU A 81 11.16 -12.13 -7.45
N GLU A 82 10.93 -11.52 -8.62
CA GLU A 82 11.64 -10.29 -9.00
C GLU A 82 11.30 -9.13 -8.07
N LYS A 83 10.02 -8.96 -7.74
CA LYS A 83 9.56 -7.96 -6.77
C LYS A 83 10.20 -8.15 -5.40
N LYS A 84 10.25 -9.37 -4.90
CA LYS A 84 10.90 -9.69 -3.61
C LYS A 84 12.40 -9.44 -3.64
N ARG A 85 13.10 -9.82 -4.72
CA ARG A 85 14.54 -9.54 -4.87
C ARG A 85 14.80 -8.04 -4.92
N PHE A 86 13.98 -7.28 -5.64
CA PHE A 86 14.06 -5.82 -5.69
C PHE A 86 13.89 -5.21 -4.29
N LEU A 87 12.85 -5.60 -3.56
CA LEU A 87 12.61 -5.11 -2.20
C LEU A 87 13.79 -5.46 -1.27
N ALA A 88 14.29 -6.69 -1.33
CA ALA A 88 15.42 -7.13 -0.54
C ALA A 88 16.69 -6.31 -0.85
N LYS A 89 17.01 -6.11 -2.14
CA LYS A 89 18.15 -5.30 -2.60
C LYS A 89 18.11 -3.88 -2.04
N HIS A 90 16.92 -3.29 -1.95
CA HIS A 90 16.71 -1.91 -1.50
C HIS A 90 16.28 -1.79 -0.03
N ARG A 91 16.34 -2.88 0.74
CA ARG A 91 15.99 -2.95 2.17
C ARG A 91 14.59 -2.41 2.46
N LEU A 92 13.64 -2.69 1.57
CA LEU A 92 12.24 -2.29 1.69
C LEU A 92 11.40 -3.43 2.27
N ALA A 93 10.52 -3.10 3.19
CA ALA A 93 9.46 -3.95 3.70
C ALA A 93 8.10 -3.48 3.18
N LEU A 94 7.16 -4.39 2.94
CA LEU A 94 5.80 -4.09 2.51
C LEU A 94 4.78 -4.77 3.42
N TYR A 95 3.74 -4.02 3.76
CA TYR A 95 2.50 -4.55 4.33
C TYR A 95 1.34 -3.58 4.05
N ASP A 96 0.20 -3.78 4.72
CA ASP A 96 -0.96 -2.88 4.71
C ASP A 96 -1.38 -2.58 6.15
N VAL A 97 -2.06 -1.45 6.36
CA VAL A 97 -2.52 -1.04 7.70
C VAL A 97 -3.65 -1.91 8.22
N ILE A 98 -4.46 -2.48 7.32
CA ILE A 98 -5.61 -3.30 7.65
C ILE A 98 -5.28 -4.78 7.49
N TYR A 99 -5.51 -5.56 8.54
CA TYR A 99 -5.51 -7.03 8.48
C TYR A 99 -6.85 -7.57 8.00
N SER A 100 -7.97 -7.07 8.54
CA SER A 100 -9.28 -7.41 8.01
C SER A 100 -10.28 -6.27 8.16
N CYS A 101 -11.30 -6.25 7.30
CA CYS A 101 -12.38 -5.28 7.35
C CYS A 101 -13.59 -5.77 6.55
N GLU A 102 -14.70 -5.05 6.70
CA GLU A 102 -15.81 -5.11 5.74
C GLU A 102 -15.69 -3.96 4.75
N ILE A 103 -15.82 -4.25 3.45
CA ILE A 103 -15.71 -3.29 2.36
C ILE A 103 -16.74 -3.55 1.28
N ARG A 104 -17.17 -2.53 0.54
CA ARG A 104 -17.99 -2.67 -0.67
C ARG A 104 -17.12 -2.50 -1.91
N GLY A 105 -16.93 -3.59 -2.65
CA GLY A 105 -16.09 -3.59 -3.86
C GLY A 105 -14.68 -3.10 -3.57
N SER A 106 -14.23 -2.04 -4.27
CA SER A 106 -12.88 -1.46 -4.10
C SER A 106 -12.92 -0.03 -3.54
N SER A 107 -13.98 0.34 -2.81
CA SER A 107 -14.16 1.70 -2.31
C SER A 107 -13.60 1.87 -0.90
N ASP A 108 -12.44 2.49 -0.77
CA ASP A 108 -11.80 2.80 0.52
C ASP A 108 -12.73 3.56 1.48
N SER A 109 -13.65 4.38 0.96
CA SER A 109 -14.64 5.11 1.76
C SER A 109 -15.71 4.23 2.39
N SER A 110 -15.84 2.97 1.97
CA SER A 110 -16.78 1.99 2.51
C SER A 110 -16.18 1.08 3.58
N ILE A 111 -14.89 1.24 3.89
CA ILE A 111 -14.18 0.42 4.88
C ILE A 111 -14.79 0.60 6.26
N ARG A 112 -15.16 -0.52 6.90
CA ARG A 112 -15.69 -0.55 8.27
C ARG A 112 -15.28 -1.84 9.00
N LYS A 113 -15.51 -1.92 10.31
CA LYS A 113 -15.14 -3.04 11.17
C LYS A 113 -13.68 -3.46 11.01
N VAL A 114 -12.80 -2.48 11.04
CA VAL A 114 -11.37 -2.66 10.81
C VAL A 114 -10.73 -3.41 11.96
N ILE A 115 -10.00 -4.48 11.63
CA ILE A 115 -8.98 -5.08 12.49
C ILE A 115 -7.64 -4.64 11.88
N PRO A 116 -6.84 -3.85 12.61
CA PRO A 116 -5.56 -3.39 12.09
C PRO A 116 -4.56 -4.53 11.98
N ALA A 117 -3.60 -4.39 11.08
CA ALA A 117 -2.47 -5.29 10.99
C ALA A 117 -1.52 -5.06 12.18
N ASP A 118 -1.01 -6.14 12.73
CA ASP A 118 0.04 -6.06 13.75
C ASP A 118 1.40 -5.92 13.06
N ILE A 119 2.00 -4.73 13.16
CA ILE A 119 3.30 -4.45 12.58
C ILE A 119 4.48 -4.67 13.55
N ARG A 120 4.20 -5.04 14.81
CA ARG A 120 5.24 -5.22 15.84
C ARG A 120 6.28 -6.27 15.43
N GLU A 121 5.85 -7.36 14.81
CA GLU A 121 6.75 -8.40 14.32
C GLU A 121 7.73 -7.85 13.29
N ILE A 122 7.26 -7.00 12.36
CA ILE A 122 8.12 -6.36 11.36
C ILE A 122 9.10 -5.41 12.07
N MET A 123 8.62 -4.57 12.97
CA MET A 123 9.43 -3.57 13.67
C MET A 123 10.51 -4.21 14.56
N GLN A 124 10.21 -5.33 15.20
CA GLN A 124 11.15 -6.07 16.06
C GLN A 124 12.11 -6.97 15.25
N GLY A 125 11.64 -7.49 14.11
CA GLY A 125 12.38 -8.42 13.25
C GLY A 125 13.21 -7.76 12.16
N SER A 126 13.31 -6.41 12.15
CA SER A 126 14.02 -5.66 11.11
C SER A 126 14.70 -4.40 11.66
N GLN A 127 15.36 -3.65 10.77
CA GLN A 127 15.97 -2.35 11.08
C GLN A 127 15.10 -1.18 10.61
N VAL A 128 13.79 -1.37 10.51
CA VAL A 128 12.85 -0.33 10.06
C VAL A 128 12.91 0.88 10.99
N SER A 129 13.27 2.01 10.42
CA SER A 129 13.34 3.32 11.08
C SER A 129 12.43 4.36 10.45
N ARG A 130 11.73 4.01 9.37
CA ARG A 130 10.76 4.88 8.66
C ARG A 130 9.58 4.07 8.16
N ILE A 131 8.40 4.65 8.29
CA ILE A 131 7.13 4.09 7.83
C ILE A 131 6.54 5.03 6.78
N LEU A 132 6.41 4.57 5.54
CA LEU A 132 5.87 5.33 4.42
C LEU A 132 4.44 4.90 4.14
N LEU A 133 3.49 5.82 4.26
CA LEU A 133 2.07 5.56 4.10
C LEU A 133 1.61 5.96 2.70
N ASN A 134 1.22 4.97 1.90
CA ASN A 134 0.85 5.14 0.50
C ASN A 134 -0.57 5.70 0.35
N GLY A 135 -0.72 6.99 0.56
CA GLY A 135 -1.95 7.73 0.40
C GLY A 135 -2.66 8.10 1.71
N LYS A 136 -3.56 9.06 1.61
CA LYS A 136 -4.30 9.62 2.76
C LYS A 136 -5.11 8.59 3.53
N THR A 137 -5.69 7.60 2.85
CA THR A 137 -6.47 6.53 3.51
C THR A 137 -5.57 5.70 4.42
N ALA A 138 -4.42 5.24 3.91
CA ALA A 138 -3.45 4.50 4.71
C ALA A 138 -2.98 5.33 5.91
N ALA A 139 -2.67 6.63 5.70
CA ALA A 139 -2.22 7.53 6.77
C ALA A 139 -3.29 7.76 7.85
N GLY A 140 -4.54 7.98 7.44
CA GLY A 140 -5.65 8.16 8.39
C GLY A 140 -5.92 6.92 9.23
N LEU A 141 -5.89 5.74 8.60
CA LEU A 141 -6.06 4.46 9.28
C LEU A 141 -4.88 4.16 10.22
N PHE A 142 -3.65 4.45 9.78
CA PHE A 142 -2.45 4.28 10.60
C PHE A 142 -2.51 5.13 11.88
N ARG A 143 -2.81 6.42 11.77
CA ARG A 143 -2.97 7.32 12.92
C ARG A 143 -4.06 6.85 13.87
N LYS A 144 -5.12 6.24 13.35
CA LYS A 144 -6.26 5.77 14.14
C LYS A 144 -5.99 4.49 14.91
N TYR A 145 -5.24 3.56 14.32
CA TYR A 145 -5.17 2.19 14.80
C TYR A 145 -3.79 1.73 15.27
N GLN A 146 -2.71 2.38 14.81
CA GLN A 146 -1.36 2.00 15.19
C GLN A 146 -0.86 2.76 16.43
N SER A 147 0.12 2.19 17.13
CA SER A 147 0.73 2.77 18.31
C SER A 147 1.30 4.16 18.03
N ARG A 148 1.18 5.06 19.02
CA ARG A 148 1.70 6.42 18.92
C ARG A 148 3.21 6.47 18.72
N GLU A 149 3.95 5.51 19.25
CA GLU A 149 5.41 5.41 19.09
C GLU A 149 5.87 5.35 17.62
N TYR A 150 5.03 4.83 16.71
CA TYR A 150 5.36 4.77 15.28
C TYR A 150 4.99 6.03 14.50
N GLN A 151 4.28 6.98 15.15
CA GLN A 151 3.81 8.19 14.45
C GLN A 151 4.94 9.19 14.21
N ASP A 152 6.00 9.16 15.01
CA ASP A 152 7.16 10.05 14.87
C ASP A 152 8.05 9.68 13.69
N ILE A 153 7.94 8.42 13.20
CA ILE A 153 8.73 7.90 12.07
C ILE A 153 7.88 7.70 10.81
N MET A 154 6.62 8.14 10.81
CA MET A 154 5.71 7.97 9.67
C MET A 154 5.75 9.16 8.71
N TRP A 155 5.64 8.86 7.43
CA TRP A 155 5.56 9.82 6.34
C TRP A 155 4.31 9.56 5.52
N GLU A 156 3.43 10.55 5.40
CA GLU A 156 2.29 10.47 4.47
C GLU A 156 2.73 10.89 3.08
N LEU A 157 2.58 9.99 2.12
CA LEU A 157 2.98 10.20 0.72
C LEU A 157 1.79 10.06 -0.22
N PRO A 158 1.85 10.71 -1.41
CA PRO A 158 0.77 10.59 -2.38
C PRO A 158 0.54 9.14 -2.81
N SER A 159 -0.73 8.75 -2.94
CA SER A 159 -1.10 7.40 -3.36
C SER A 159 -0.63 7.09 -4.80
N THR A 160 -0.03 5.91 -4.97
CA THR A 160 0.35 5.36 -6.29
C THR A 160 -0.81 4.73 -7.04
N SER A 161 -1.98 4.61 -6.41
CA SER A 161 -3.20 4.06 -7.00
C SER A 161 -3.63 4.83 -8.26
N PRO A 162 -4.18 4.14 -9.27
CA PRO A 162 -4.78 4.79 -10.43
C PRO A 162 -5.95 5.71 -10.07
N ALA A 163 -6.56 5.55 -8.89
CA ALA A 163 -7.60 6.46 -8.39
C ALA A 163 -7.05 7.88 -8.12
N ASN A 164 -5.76 8.03 -7.85
CA ASN A 164 -5.08 9.32 -7.73
C ASN A 164 -4.64 9.82 -9.12
N ALA A 165 -5.60 10.09 -10.00
CA ALA A 165 -5.35 10.45 -11.39
C ALA A 165 -4.64 11.80 -11.56
N ALA A 166 -4.73 12.70 -10.58
CA ALA A 166 -4.11 14.03 -10.62
C ALA A 166 -2.57 14.00 -10.53
N MET A 167 -1.98 12.92 -10.02
CA MET A 167 -0.53 12.77 -9.88
C MET A 167 0.06 12.00 -11.06
N SER A 168 1.01 12.59 -11.78
CA SER A 168 1.82 11.89 -12.78
C SER A 168 2.83 10.93 -12.13
N LEU A 169 3.45 10.05 -12.93
CA LEU A 169 4.52 9.19 -12.44
C LEU A 169 5.73 10.02 -11.99
N ASP A 170 6.08 11.07 -12.73
CA ASP A 170 7.20 11.97 -12.40
C ASP A 170 6.98 12.69 -11.08
N ALA A 171 5.78 13.23 -10.86
CA ALA A 171 5.42 13.86 -9.61
C ALA A 171 5.43 12.88 -8.42
N LEU A 172 5.06 11.61 -8.64
CA LEU A 172 5.18 10.58 -7.61
C LEU A 172 6.65 10.30 -7.29
N VAL A 173 7.50 10.14 -8.30
CA VAL A 173 8.95 9.92 -8.11
C VAL A 173 9.55 11.07 -7.30
N GLU A 174 9.30 12.31 -7.66
CA GLU A 174 9.78 13.50 -6.96
C GLU A 174 9.38 13.48 -5.47
N ARG A 175 8.10 13.17 -5.17
CA ARG A 175 7.58 13.17 -3.79
C ARG A 175 8.07 12.00 -2.95
N TRP A 176 8.30 10.84 -3.56
CA TRP A 176 8.67 9.62 -2.85
C TRP A 176 10.17 9.44 -2.67
N GLN A 177 11.00 9.95 -3.61
CA GLN A 177 12.44 9.63 -3.63
C GLN A 177 13.18 10.05 -2.37
N GLN A 178 12.86 11.21 -1.79
CA GLN A 178 13.48 11.68 -0.55
C GLN A 178 13.16 10.71 0.60
N ALA A 179 11.88 10.39 0.79
CA ALA A 179 11.43 9.52 1.87
C ALA A 179 11.96 8.08 1.73
N VAL A 180 12.11 7.58 0.50
CA VAL A 180 12.61 6.24 0.22
C VAL A 180 14.13 6.15 0.36
N LYS A 181 14.88 7.18 -0.11
CA LYS A 181 16.36 7.16 -0.17
C LYS A 181 17.06 7.75 1.05
N GLN A 182 16.37 8.50 1.88
CA GLN A 182 16.99 9.12 3.06
C GLN A 182 17.53 8.01 3.98
N ARG A 183 18.85 7.91 4.14
CA ARG A 183 19.47 7.01 5.13
C ARG A 183 19.36 7.65 6.51
N THR A 184 18.95 6.86 7.50
CA THR A 184 19.06 7.22 8.91
C THR A 184 20.50 6.99 9.35
N GLY A 185 21.24 8.06 9.59
CA GLY A 185 22.65 8.03 9.97
C GLY A 185 23.50 8.72 8.92
N GLY A 186 23.97 9.92 9.23
CA GLY A 186 24.85 10.67 8.35
C GLY A 186 26.11 9.89 8.03
N ASP A 187 26.36 9.67 6.76
CA ASP A 187 27.73 9.61 6.28
C ASP A 187 28.18 11.06 6.19
N PRO A 188 29.26 11.46 6.86
CA PRO A 188 29.86 12.76 6.63
C PRO A 188 30.40 12.81 5.19
N VAL A 189 30.14 13.92 4.54
CA VAL A 189 30.72 14.32 3.25
C VAL A 189 32.23 14.34 3.35
#